data_a9fe977b2cebee00988c5f042abe6dee
#
_entry.id   a9fe977b2cebee00988c5f042abe6dee
#
_cell.length_a   1.000
_cell.length_b   1.000
_cell.length_c   1.000
_cell.angle_alpha   90.00
_cell.angle_beta   90.00
_cell.angle_gamma   90.00
#
_symmetry.space_group_name_H-M   'P 1'
#
loop_
_entity.id
_entity.type
_entity.pdbx_description
1 polymer ?
#
loop_
_entity_poly.entity_id
_entity_poly.type
_entity_poly.pdbx_seq_one_letter_code
_entity_poly.pdbx_strand_id
1 'polypeptide(L)'
;MTPSSKLTFAPLYEQVKKAILNRIIAGEWGPGSFLPSEIALAKEYGVSQGTLRKALNALTREKRLVRYQGRGPAVAVLDEDSSLFPFFLLSDRNGKRVYPLSQIYGVRLATPSDAERAALELAPDAKVIHIDRVRMLNDFPVINERVALPTARFPHFNFEFDKVPNTLYEHYQIHFGITVAHATEQIEVTMPDSGDLKRLNIERNHPLLLVTRTSFD
;
A
#
# COMPACT_ATOMS: atom_id res chain seq x y z
N MET A 1 -24.08 -36.18 11.31
CA MET A 1 -22.91 -35.70 12.06
C MET A 1 -22.57 -34.32 11.53
N THR A 2 -22.94 -33.27 12.25
CA THR A 2 -22.68 -31.85 11.91
C THR A 2 -21.25 -31.54 12.30
N PRO A 3 -20.41 -30.93 11.43
CA PRO A 3 -19.06 -30.51 11.81
C PRO A 3 -19.20 -29.35 12.79
N SER A 4 -18.71 -29.55 14.01
CA SER A 4 -18.53 -28.52 15.02
C SER A 4 -17.57 -27.45 14.48
N SER A 5 -18.07 -26.27 14.16
CA SER A 5 -17.22 -25.09 13.86
C SER A 5 -16.50 -24.67 15.15
N LYS A 6 -15.24 -25.05 15.27
CA LYS A 6 -14.37 -24.54 16.32
C LYS A 6 -14.25 -23.05 16.14
N LEU A 7 -14.86 -22.26 17.02
CA LEU A 7 -14.59 -20.84 17.15
C LEU A 7 -13.13 -20.68 17.60
N THR A 8 -12.24 -20.36 16.69
CA THR A 8 -10.84 -20.02 16.99
C THR A 8 -10.82 -18.58 17.46
N PHE A 9 -10.78 -18.36 18.76
CA PHE A 9 -10.43 -17.04 19.30
C PHE A 9 -9.01 -16.69 18.85
N ALA A 10 -8.86 -15.55 18.18
CA ALA A 10 -7.54 -15.06 17.80
C ALA A 10 -6.65 -14.93 19.06
N PRO A 11 -5.38 -15.34 19.00
CA PRO A 11 -4.44 -15.18 20.11
C PRO A 11 -4.43 -13.76 20.63
N LEU A 12 -4.25 -13.58 21.95
CA LEU A 12 -4.33 -12.27 22.60
C LEU A 12 -3.36 -11.24 21.97
N TYR A 13 -2.16 -11.66 21.58
CA TYR A 13 -1.22 -10.76 20.90
C TYR A 13 -1.71 -10.30 19.51
N GLU A 14 -2.49 -11.11 18.79
CA GLU A 14 -3.10 -10.70 17.51
C GLU A 14 -4.20 -9.66 17.73
N GLN A 15 -4.98 -9.80 18.80
CA GLN A 15 -6.00 -8.81 19.16
C GLN A 15 -5.34 -7.47 19.52
N VAL A 16 -4.27 -7.50 20.32
CA VAL A 16 -3.49 -6.31 20.67
C VAL A 16 -2.83 -5.70 19.42
N LYS A 17 -2.26 -6.54 18.54
CA LYS A 17 -1.70 -6.08 17.26
C LYS A 17 -2.74 -5.32 16.43
N LYS A 18 -3.93 -5.90 16.29
CA LYS A 18 -5.03 -5.27 15.54
C LYS A 18 -5.50 -3.97 16.20
N ALA A 19 -5.60 -3.93 17.53
CA ALA A 19 -5.98 -2.72 18.25
C ALA A 19 -4.97 -1.59 18.06
N ILE A 20 -3.66 -1.87 18.16
CA ILE A 20 -2.59 -0.89 17.90
C ILE A 20 -2.64 -0.42 16.45
N LEU A 21 -2.80 -1.33 15.49
CA LEU A 21 -2.88 -0.99 14.07
C LEU A 21 -4.07 -0.06 13.79
N ASN A 22 -5.24 -0.34 14.37
CA ASN A 22 -6.43 0.51 14.22
C ASN A 22 -6.20 1.93 14.75
N ARG A 23 -5.48 2.10 15.86
CA ARG A 23 -5.13 3.42 16.43
C ARG A 23 -4.14 4.19 15.54
N ILE A 24 -3.20 3.47 14.90
CA ILE A 24 -2.29 4.06 13.89
C ILE A 24 -3.10 4.54 12.69
N ILE A 25 -4.01 3.70 12.17
CA ILE A 25 -4.89 4.03 11.05
C ILE A 25 -5.80 5.21 11.38
N ALA A 26 -6.33 5.26 12.61
CA ALA A 26 -7.14 6.37 13.09
C ALA A 26 -6.34 7.68 13.28
N GLY A 27 -5.01 7.67 13.04
CA GLY A 27 -4.15 8.84 13.14
C GLY A 27 -3.77 9.25 14.56
N GLU A 28 -4.04 8.43 15.57
CA GLU A 28 -3.65 8.74 16.96
C GLU A 28 -2.12 8.85 17.09
N TRP A 29 -1.40 8.03 16.32
CA TRP A 29 0.05 8.13 16.16
C TRP A 29 0.37 8.29 14.68
N GLY A 30 0.80 9.49 14.30
CA GLY A 30 1.19 9.78 12.92
C GLY A 30 2.52 9.14 12.53
N PRO A 31 2.87 9.15 11.23
CA PRO A 31 4.15 8.66 10.74
C PRO A 31 5.35 9.27 11.48
N GLY A 32 6.29 8.46 11.88
CA GLY A 32 7.47 8.87 12.68
C GLY A 32 7.21 9.13 14.16
N SER A 33 5.96 9.15 14.61
CA SER A 33 5.61 9.33 16.02
C SER A 33 6.00 8.11 16.85
N PHE A 34 6.53 8.36 18.04
CA PHE A 34 6.81 7.29 19.00
C PHE A 34 5.53 6.83 19.70
N LEU A 35 5.36 5.54 19.85
CA LEU A 35 4.31 4.97 20.67
C LEU A 35 4.64 5.18 22.16
N PRO A 36 3.65 5.14 23.07
CA PRO A 36 3.88 5.06 24.51
C PRO A 36 4.77 3.87 24.86
N SER A 37 5.40 3.92 26.03
CA SER A 37 6.30 2.83 26.47
C SER A 37 5.60 1.46 26.50
N GLU A 38 6.36 0.38 26.28
CA GLU A 38 5.83 -0.99 26.35
C GLU A 38 5.10 -1.25 27.68
N ILE A 39 5.56 -0.65 28.77
CA ILE A 39 4.93 -0.78 30.09
C ILE A 39 3.58 -0.07 30.10
N ALA A 40 3.51 1.14 29.58
CA ALA A 40 2.27 1.92 29.53
C ALA A 40 1.21 1.24 28.65
N LEU A 41 1.60 0.80 27.46
CA LEU A 41 0.69 0.08 26.55
C LEU A 41 0.24 -1.27 27.11
N ALA A 42 1.14 -2.02 27.76
CA ALA A 42 0.77 -3.29 28.39
C ALA A 42 -0.28 -3.08 29.48
N LYS A 43 -0.12 -2.04 30.29
CA LYS A 43 -1.09 -1.64 31.33
C LYS A 43 -2.41 -1.22 30.71
N GLU A 44 -2.39 -0.41 29.66
CA GLU A 44 -3.57 0.11 28.95
C GLU A 44 -4.42 -1.02 28.36
N TYR A 45 -3.76 -1.98 27.68
CA TYR A 45 -4.43 -3.15 27.09
C TYR A 45 -4.72 -4.29 28.09
N GLY A 46 -4.32 -4.16 29.35
CA GLY A 46 -4.53 -5.20 30.36
C GLY A 46 -3.82 -6.52 30.04
N VAL A 47 -2.64 -6.47 29.40
CA VAL A 47 -1.89 -7.65 28.97
C VAL A 47 -0.48 -7.68 29.58
N SER A 48 0.14 -8.87 29.55
CA SER A 48 1.56 -8.98 29.95
C SER A 48 2.46 -8.23 28.97
N GLN A 49 3.61 -7.73 29.46
CA GLN A 49 4.63 -7.14 28.59
C GLN A 49 5.09 -8.10 27.49
N GLY A 50 5.15 -9.40 27.76
CA GLY A 50 5.49 -10.43 26.77
C GLY A 50 4.48 -10.50 25.63
N THR A 51 3.17 -10.43 25.95
CA THR A 51 2.10 -10.39 24.95
C THR A 51 2.18 -9.13 24.10
N LEU A 52 2.35 -7.96 24.75
CA LEU A 52 2.51 -6.70 24.02
C LEU A 52 3.75 -6.72 23.13
N ARG A 53 4.90 -7.16 23.65
CA ARG A 53 6.15 -7.24 22.90
C ARG A 53 6.01 -8.15 21.66
N LYS A 54 5.25 -9.25 21.77
CA LYS A 54 4.94 -10.13 20.64
C LYS A 54 4.12 -9.41 19.58
N ALA A 55 3.12 -8.61 19.99
CA ALA A 55 2.31 -7.79 19.08
C ALA A 55 3.15 -6.72 18.37
N LEU A 56 3.97 -5.96 19.12
CA LEU A 56 4.87 -4.93 18.56
C LEU A 56 5.93 -5.53 17.64
N ASN A 57 6.48 -6.70 17.96
CA ASN A 57 7.41 -7.42 17.10
C ASN A 57 6.75 -7.86 15.79
N ALA A 58 5.47 -8.27 15.82
CA ALA A 58 4.71 -8.59 14.63
C ALA A 58 4.53 -7.35 13.75
N LEU A 59 4.11 -6.22 14.32
CA LEU A 59 3.99 -4.94 13.61
C LEU A 59 5.34 -4.45 13.05
N THR A 60 6.45 -4.68 13.75
CA THR A 60 7.80 -4.36 13.26
C THR A 60 8.20 -5.25 12.07
N ARG A 61 7.89 -6.55 12.12
CA ARG A 61 8.11 -7.47 10.99
C ARG A 61 7.26 -7.11 9.78
N GLU A 62 6.04 -6.63 10.02
CA GLU A 62 5.12 -6.13 9.00
C GLU A 62 5.48 -4.70 8.55
N LYS A 63 6.60 -4.15 9.02
CA LYS A 63 7.08 -2.80 8.71
C LYS A 63 6.09 -1.67 9.02
N ARG A 64 5.19 -1.90 9.97
CA ARG A 64 4.27 -0.87 10.50
C ARG A 64 4.91 -0.03 11.60
N LEU A 65 5.87 -0.62 12.29
CA LEU A 65 6.67 0.03 13.33
C LEU A 65 8.15 -0.12 13.03
N VAL A 66 8.93 0.86 13.46
CA VAL A 66 10.39 0.83 13.50
C VAL A 66 10.83 0.93 14.95
N ARG A 67 11.85 0.17 15.35
CA ARG A 67 12.41 0.26 16.70
C ARG A 67 13.65 1.13 16.70
N TYR A 68 13.66 2.12 17.58
CA TYR A 68 14.83 2.94 17.85
C TYR A 68 15.43 2.52 19.19
N GLN A 69 16.74 2.24 19.18
CA GLN A 69 17.44 1.85 20.40
C GLN A 69 17.33 2.97 21.46
N GLY A 70 16.90 2.61 22.66
CA GLY A 70 16.72 3.55 23.78
C GLY A 70 15.47 4.43 23.72
N ARG A 71 14.75 4.51 22.58
CA ARG A 71 13.56 5.38 22.42
C ARG A 71 12.26 4.62 22.22
N GLY A 72 12.34 3.32 21.94
CA GLY A 72 11.16 2.47 21.74
C GLY A 72 10.63 2.40 20.30
N PRO A 73 9.42 1.86 20.10
CA PRO A 73 8.79 1.74 18.81
C PRO A 73 8.21 3.08 18.34
N ALA A 74 8.37 3.37 17.05
CA ALA A 74 7.73 4.49 16.34
C ALA A 74 6.95 3.97 15.15
N VAL A 75 5.91 4.71 14.73
CA VAL A 75 5.18 4.43 13.48
C VAL A 75 6.16 4.56 12.32
N ALA A 76 6.21 3.54 11.47
CA ALA A 76 7.08 3.57 10.31
C ALA A 76 6.68 4.73 9.37
N VAL A 77 7.68 5.48 8.91
CA VAL A 77 7.53 6.34 7.76
C VAL A 77 7.77 5.46 6.54
N LEU A 78 6.86 5.47 5.60
CA LEU A 78 7.05 4.77 4.34
C LEU A 78 8.02 5.61 3.49
N ASP A 79 9.30 5.25 3.52
CA ASP A 79 10.30 5.78 2.59
C ASP A 79 10.27 5.04 1.24
N GLU A 80 11.10 5.46 0.28
CA GLU A 80 11.15 4.80 -1.03
C GLU A 80 11.36 3.29 -0.91
N ASP A 81 12.27 2.86 -0.08
CA ASP A 81 12.58 1.45 0.12
C ASP A 81 11.45 0.69 0.82
N SER A 82 10.79 1.29 1.81
CA SER A 82 9.71 0.66 2.57
C SER A 82 8.35 0.77 1.89
N SER A 83 8.09 1.83 1.11
CA SER A 83 6.81 2.02 0.41
C SER A 83 6.71 1.21 -0.88
N LEU A 84 7.81 1.02 -1.59
CA LEU A 84 7.88 0.15 -2.77
C LEU A 84 8.06 -1.32 -2.39
N PHE A 85 8.76 -1.59 -1.28
CA PHE A 85 9.22 -2.90 -0.90
C PHE A 85 8.12 -3.94 -0.60
N PRO A 86 7.01 -3.64 0.07
CA PRO A 86 5.96 -4.63 0.32
C PRO A 86 5.21 -5.07 -0.94
N PHE A 87 5.18 -4.20 -1.95
CA PHE A 87 4.28 -4.34 -3.10
C PHE A 87 5.01 -4.46 -4.44
N PHE A 88 6.31 -4.15 -4.49
CA PHE A 88 7.13 -4.26 -5.68
C PHE A 88 8.24 -5.28 -5.46
N LEU A 89 8.02 -6.49 -5.97
CA LEU A 89 8.95 -7.61 -5.84
C LEU A 89 9.80 -7.80 -7.12
N LEU A 90 10.15 -6.70 -7.80
CA LEU A 90 11.02 -6.79 -8.96
C LEU A 90 12.47 -7.04 -8.52
N SER A 91 13.10 -8.01 -9.18
CA SER A 91 14.51 -8.32 -9.02
C SER A 91 15.18 -8.42 -10.39
N ASP A 92 16.43 -8.05 -10.47
CA ASP A 92 17.24 -8.33 -11.65
C ASP A 92 17.55 -9.84 -11.78
N ARG A 93 18.27 -10.21 -12.84
CA ARG A 93 18.66 -11.62 -13.08
C ARG A 93 19.53 -12.23 -11.99
N ASN A 94 20.16 -11.39 -11.16
CA ASN A 94 21.01 -11.82 -10.04
C ASN A 94 20.23 -11.89 -8.72
N GLY A 95 18.92 -11.65 -8.74
CA GLY A 95 18.09 -11.63 -7.55
C GLY A 95 18.19 -10.34 -6.72
N LYS A 96 18.94 -9.32 -7.21
CA LYS A 96 19.03 -8.03 -6.55
C LYS A 96 17.73 -7.23 -6.80
N ARG A 97 17.16 -6.68 -5.76
CA ARG A 97 15.98 -5.84 -5.89
C ARG A 97 16.28 -4.58 -6.68
N VAL A 98 15.32 -4.20 -7.51
CA VAL A 98 15.39 -3.02 -8.37
C VAL A 98 14.15 -2.18 -8.20
N TYR A 99 14.31 -0.86 -8.20
CA TYR A 99 13.26 0.12 -7.97
C TYR A 99 13.06 0.96 -9.23
N PRO A 100 11.94 0.77 -9.94
CA PRO A 100 11.70 1.56 -11.14
C PRO A 100 11.31 3.00 -10.80
N LEU A 101 11.75 3.93 -11.63
CA LEU A 101 11.33 5.33 -11.58
C LEU A 101 10.02 5.52 -12.34
N SER A 102 9.21 6.50 -11.93
CA SER A 102 7.95 6.84 -12.59
C SER A 102 8.14 7.94 -13.61
N GLN A 103 7.65 7.70 -14.83
CA GLN A 103 7.39 8.74 -15.81
C GLN A 103 5.86 8.94 -15.89
N ILE A 104 5.40 10.12 -15.52
CA ILE A 104 3.97 10.44 -15.50
C ILE A 104 3.51 10.82 -16.91
N TYR A 105 2.43 10.22 -17.36
CA TYR A 105 1.79 10.51 -18.66
C TYR A 105 0.49 11.30 -18.54
N GLY A 106 -0.19 11.17 -17.41
CA GLY A 106 -1.43 11.89 -17.18
C GLY A 106 -1.91 11.81 -15.75
N VAL A 107 -2.51 12.92 -15.30
CA VAL A 107 -3.30 12.97 -14.06
C VAL A 107 -4.60 13.66 -14.41
N ARG A 108 -5.74 13.00 -14.18
CA ARG A 108 -7.05 13.55 -14.55
C ARG A 108 -8.16 13.07 -13.63
N LEU A 109 -9.16 13.90 -13.50
CA LEU A 109 -10.46 13.49 -12.96
C LEU A 109 -11.19 12.63 -13.98
N ALA A 110 -11.75 11.50 -13.54
CA ALA A 110 -12.43 10.56 -14.42
C ALA A 110 -13.70 9.99 -13.78
N THR A 111 -14.59 9.47 -14.63
CA THR A 111 -15.65 8.57 -14.19
C THR A 111 -15.04 7.17 -14.04
N PRO A 112 -15.22 6.50 -12.89
CA PRO A 112 -14.71 5.15 -12.72
C PRO A 112 -15.35 4.19 -13.71
N SER A 113 -14.60 3.20 -14.18
CA SER A 113 -15.14 2.04 -14.87
C SER A 113 -16.00 1.20 -13.92
N ASP A 114 -16.79 0.28 -14.45
CA ASP A 114 -17.62 -0.62 -13.62
C ASP A 114 -16.74 -1.49 -12.72
N ALA A 115 -15.59 -1.94 -13.21
CA ALA A 115 -14.61 -2.71 -12.42
C ALA A 115 -14.02 -1.88 -11.26
N GLU A 116 -13.62 -0.62 -11.54
CA GLU A 116 -13.12 0.29 -10.49
C GLU A 116 -14.21 0.63 -9.48
N ARG A 117 -15.45 0.85 -9.95
CA ARG A 117 -16.60 1.11 -9.09
C ARG A 117 -16.86 -0.04 -8.13
N ALA A 118 -16.83 -1.26 -8.64
CA ALA A 118 -17.05 -2.47 -7.83
C ALA A 118 -15.89 -2.69 -6.86
N ALA A 119 -14.64 -2.60 -7.33
CA ALA A 119 -13.46 -2.87 -6.50
C ALA A 119 -13.25 -1.84 -5.39
N LEU A 120 -13.66 -0.59 -5.60
CA LEU A 120 -13.50 0.51 -4.66
C LEU A 120 -14.82 0.86 -3.93
N GLU A 121 -15.89 0.07 -4.12
CA GLU A 121 -17.21 0.25 -3.50
C GLU A 121 -17.77 1.68 -3.67
N LEU A 122 -17.67 2.22 -4.89
CA LEU A 122 -17.99 3.62 -5.15
C LEU A 122 -19.48 3.85 -5.41
N ALA A 123 -19.99 4.98 -4.91
CA ALA A 123 -21.32 5.48 -5.24
C ALA A 123 -21.48 5.73 -6.76
N PRO A 124 -22.72 5.72 -7.31
CA PRO A 124 -22.96 5.87 -8.75
C PRO A 124 -22.39 7.14 -9.38
N ASP A 125 -22.37 8.24 -8.62
CA ASP A 125 -21.90 9.58 -9.03
C ASP A 125 -20.44 9.86 -8.64
N ALA A 126 -19.77 8.93 -7.97
CA ALA A 126 -18.40 9.10 -7.53
C ALA A 126 -17.45 9.33 -8.70
N LYS A 127 -16.41 10.10 -8.45
CA LYS A 127 -15.29 10.34 -9.37
C LYS A 127 -14.00 9.73 -8.80
N VAL A 128 -13.10 9.43 -9.70
CA VAL A 128 -11.75 8.98 -9.39
C VAL A 128 -10.71 9.89 -10.04
N ILE A 129 -9.54 9.93 -9.42
CA ILE A 129 -8.35 10.52 -10.02
C ILE A 129 -7.58 9.38 -10.69
N HIS A 130 -7.43 9.44 -12.00
CA HIS A 130 -6.54 8.55 -12.73
C HIS A 130 -5.14 9.14 -12.80
N ILE A 131 -4.15 8.36 -12.41
CA ILE A 131 -2.74 8.65 -12.64
C ILE A 131 -2.23 7.59 -13.61
N ASP A 132 -1.91 8.00 -14.83
CA ASP A 132 -1.30 7.15 -15.86
C ASP A 132 0.22 7.37 -15.81
N ARG A 133 0.99 6.30 -15.62
CA ARG A 133 2.45 6.37 -15.56
C ARG A 133 3.09 5.12 -16.13
N VAL A 134 4.34 5.28 -16.57
CA VAL A 134 5.21 4.17 -16.95
C VAL A 134 6.32 4.05 -15.92
N ARG A 135 6.60 2.83 -15.51
CA ARG A 135 7.70 2.54 -14.60
C ARG A 135 8.92 2.18 -15.43
N MET A 136 9.99 2.94 -15.22
CA MET A 136 11.25 2.83 -15.96
C MET A 136 12.30 2.13 -15.12
N LEU A 137 13.00 1.17 -15.68
CA LEU A 137 14.15 0.51 -15.07
C LEU A 137 15.36 0.66 -15.98
N ASN A 138 16.40 1.38 -15.53
CA ASN A 138 17.57 1.68 -16.34
C ASN A 138 17.19 2.20 -17.75
N ASP A 139 16.30 3.18 -17.79
CA ASP A 139 15.76 3.81 -19.01
C ASP A 139 14.89 2.90 -19.90
N PHE A 140 14.62 1.67 -19.49
CA PHE A 140 13.69 0.80 -20.18
C PHE A 140 12.31 0.85 -19.53
N PRO A 141 11.22 1.02 -20.30
CA PRO A 141 9.87 0.94 -19.79
C PRO A 141 9.52 -0.51 -19.45
N VAL A 142 9.14 -0.78 -18.21
CA VAL A 142 8.88 -2.15 -17.73
C VAL A 142 7.45 -2.37 -17.26
N ILE A 143 6.72 -1.31 -16.86
CA ILE A 143 5.33 -1.40 -16.45
C ILE A 143 4.57 -0.18 -16.97
N ASN A 144 3.44 -0.41 -17.65
CA ASN A 144 2.42 0.59 -17.91
C ASN A 144 1.36 0.50 -16.80
N GLU A 145 1.20 1.56 -16.02
CA GLU A 145 0.39 1.53 -14.80
C GLU A 145 -0.67 2.63 -14.82
N ARG A 146 -1.90 2.27 -14.46
CA ARG A 146 -2.96 3.21 -14.10
C ARG A 146 -3.31 3.03 -12.64
N VAL A 147 -3.32 4.14 -11.90
CA VAL A 147 -3.81 4.19 -10.52
C VAL A 147 -5.14 4.92 -10.51
N ALA A 148 -6.14 4.37 -9.82
CA ALA A 148 -7.44 4.99 -9.60
C ALA A 148 -7.60 5.31 -8.12
N LEU A 149 -7.79 6.59 -7.79
CA LEU A 149 -7.95 7.09 -6.42
C LEU A 149 -9.35 7.69 -6.25
N PRO A 150 -10.16 7.24 -5.28
CA PRO A 150 -11.45 7.85 -4.97
C PRO A 150 -11.28 9.30 -4.53
N THR A 151 -11.94 10.25 -5.20
CA THR A 151 -11.80 11.69 -4.87
C THR A 151 -12.19 12.01 -3.43
N ALA A 152 -13.15 11.28 -2.86
CA ALA A 152 -13.57 11.44 -1.46
C ALA A 152 -12.46 11.12 -0.45
N ARG A 153 -11.53 10.22 -0.80
CA ARG A 153 -10.40 9.84 0.05
C ARG A 153 -9.17 10.73 -0.16
N PHE A 154 -9.07 11.38 -1.32
CA PHE A 154 -7.95 12.21 -1.72
C PHE A 154 -8.41 13.65 -2.05
N PRO A 155 -8.98 14.38 -1.08
CA PRO A 155 -9.43 15.74 -1.30
C PRO A 155 -8.24 16.65 -1.64
N HIS A 156 -8.43 17.58 -2.57
CA HIS A 156 -7.39 18.52 -3.00
C HIS A 156 -6.12 17.88 -3.58
N PHE A 157 -6.23 16.67 -4.14
CA PHE A 157 -5.10 16.03 -4.80
C PHE A 157 -4.55 16.96 -5.91
N ASN A 158 -3.23 17.17 -5.90
CA ASN A 158 -2.59 18.01 -6.90
C ASN A 158 -2.48 17.25 -8.24
N PHE A 159 -2.96 17.88 -9.31
CA PHE A 159 -2.95 17.32 -10.67
C PHE A 159 -1.70 17.69 -11.48
N GLU A 160 -0.72 18.40 -10.90
CA GLU A 160 0.53 18.75 -11.57
C GLU A 160 1.42 17.51 -11.75
N PHE A 161 1.82 17.22 -12.99
CA PHE A 161 2.57 16.00 -13.33
C PHE A 161 3.91 15.88 -12.61
N ASP A 162 4.63 16.98 -12.46
CA ASP A 162 5.95 17.07 -11.84
C ASP A 162 5.91 16.93 -10.31
N LYS A 163 4.72 17.03 -9.73
CA LYS A 163 4.49 16.90 -8.29
C LYS A 163 3.98 15.52 -7.86
N VAL A 164 3.73 14.62 -8.82
CA VAL A 164 3.34 13.24 -8.50
C VAL A 164 4.60 12.46 -8.13
N PRO A 165 4.74 12.02 -6.88
CA PRO A 165 5.95 11.36 -6.43
C PRO A 165 6.08 9.94 -7.01
N ASN A 166 7.33 9.44 -7.02
CA ASN A 166 7.61 8.06 -7.39
C ASN A 166 6.89 7.05 -6.47
N THR A 167 6.82 7.36 -5.18
CA THR A 167 6.24 6.56 -4.11
C THR A 167 4.88 7.10 -3.68
N LEU A 168 3.79 6.57 -4.25
CA LEU A 168 2.45 7.06 -3.95
C LEU A 168 1.99 6.73 -2.52
N TYR A 169 2.35 5.57 -1.97
CA TYR A 169 1.90 5.18 -0.63
C TYR A 169 2.48 6.06 0.47
N GLU A 170 3.73 6.46 0.35
CA GLU A 170 4.34 7.47 1.22
C GLU A 170 3.61 8.81 1.12
N HIS A 171 3.31 9.23 -0.11
CA HIS A 171 2.55 10.46 -0.37
C HIS A 171 1.15 10.41 0.26
N TYR A 172 0.45 9.25 0.15
CA TYR A 172 -0.86 9.07 0.77
C TYR A 172 -0.78 9.18 2.30
N GLN A 173 0.26 8.59 2.90
CA GLN A 173 0.47 8.63 4.34
C GLN A 173 0.74 10.06 4.83
N ILE A 174 1.64 10.77 4.16
CA ILE A 174 2.10 12.10 4.60
C ILE A 174 1.02 13.17 4.37
N HIS A 175 0.36 13.16 3.22
CA HIS A 175 -0.52 14.27 2.81
C HIS A 175 -2.01 14.00 3.05
N PHE A 176 -2.41 12.74 3.15
CA PHE A 176 -3.82 12.37 3.30
C PHE A 176 -4.09 11.50 4.55
N GLY A 177 -3.06 11.15 5.32
CA GLY A 177 -3.20 10.31 6.50
C GLY A 177 -3.61 8.86 6.18
N ILE A 178 -3.51 8.43 4.91
CA ILE A 178 -3.93 7.11 4.46
C ILE A 178 -2.75 6.16 4.49
N THR A 179 -2.82 5.14 5.33
CA THR A 179 -1.78 4.11 5.43
C THR A 179 -2.28 2.81 4.83
N VAL A 180 -1.76 2.41 3.68
CA VAL A 180 -2.12 1.14 3.05
C VAL A 180 -1.73 -0.02 3.96
N ALA A 181 -2.73 -0.75 4.44
CA ALA A 181 -2.59 -1.85 5.38
C ALA A 181 -2.32 -3.19 4.68
N HIS A 182 -3.06 -3.45 3.61
CA HIS A 182 -2.91 -4.66 2.79
C HIS A 182 -3.36 -4.39 1.35
N ALA A 183 -3.09 -5.34 0.47
CA ALA A 183 -3.57 -5.31 -0.90
C ALA A 183 -3.95 -6.72 -1.36
N THR A 184 -4.90 -6.81 -2.28
CA THR A 184 -5.20 -8.02 -3.03
C THR A 184 -4.74 -7.83 -4.47
N GLU A 185 -4.29 -8.90 -5.10
CA GLU A 185 -3.83 -8.89 -6.49
C GLU A 185 -4.47 -10.02 -7.28
N GLN A 186 -4.84 -9.70 -8.50
CA GLN A 186 -5.20 -10.67 -9.54
C GLN A 186 -4.15 -10.56 -10.65
N ILE A 187 -3.65 -11.70 -11.11
CA ILE A 187 -2.60 -11.76 -12.13
C ILE A 187 -3.13 -12.62 -13.27
N GLU A 188 -3.08 -12.06 -14.47
CA GLU A 188 -3.47 -12.76 -15.69
C GLU A 188 -2.52 -12.45 -16.85
N VAL A 189 -2.53 -13.26 -17.88
CA VAL A 189 -1.78 -13.02 -19.11
C VAL A 189 -2.72 -12.36 -20.13
N THR A 190 -2.26 -11.24 -20.72
CA THR A 190 -3.00 -10.53 -21.75
C THR A 190 -2.13 -10.15 -22.92
N MET A 191 -2.75 -9.80 -24.03
CA MET A 191 -2.06 -9.19 -25.17
C MET A 191 -2.10 -7.66 -25.03
N PRO A 192 -1.03 -6.95 -25.46
CA PRO A 192 -0.93 -5.52 -25.33
C PRO A 192 -2.00 -4.78 -26.15
N ASP A 193 -2.54 -3.74 -25.57
CA ASP A 193 -3.36 -2.77 -26.29
C ASP A 193 -2.48 -1.72 -27.02
N SER A 194 -3.11 -0.79 -27.74
CA SER A 194 -2.37 0.28 -28.46
C SER A 194 -1.60 1.22 -27.53
N GLY A 195 -2.08 1.40 -26.31
CA GLY A 195 -1.41 2.21 -25.29
C GLY A 195 -0.17 1.51 -24.74
N ASP A 196 -0.28 0.20 -24.49
CA ASP A 196 0.84 -0.63 -24.05
C ASP A 196 1.97 -0.68 -25.08
N LEU A 197 1.61 -0.92 -26.36
CA LEU A 197 2.58 -0.94 -27.46
C LEU A 197 3.41 0.34 -27.51
N LYS A 198 2.73 1.49 -27.38
CA LYS A 198 3.39 2.79 -27.43
C LYS A 198 4.22 3.10 -26.18
N ARG A 199 3.67 2.82 -24.99
CA ARG A 199 4.28 3.22 -23.72
C ARG A 199 5.39 2.29 -23.28
N LEU A 200 5.26 0.99 -23.59
CA LEU A 200 6.27 -0.01 -23.26
C LEU A 200 7.27 -0.25 -24.39
N ASN A 201 7.03 0.34 -25.58
CA ASN A 201 7.84 0.14 -26.78
C ASN A 201 8.02 -1.34 -27.13
N ILE A 202 6.91 -2.07 -27.20
CA ILE A 202 6.85 -3.52 -27.47
C ILE A 202 6.02 -3.81 -28.74
N GLU A 203 6.11 -5.02 -29.25
CA GLU A 203 5.35 -5.50 -30.39
C GLU A 203 4.03 -6.15 -29.98
N ARG A 204 3.07 -6.26 -30.92
CA ARG A 204 1.75 -6.86 -30.67
C ARG A 204 1.75 -8.29 -30.20
N ASN A 205 2.77 -9.06 -30.58
CA ASN A 205 2.94 -10.46 -30.23
C ASN A 205 3.65 -10.67 -28.87
N HIS A 206 3.88 -9.59 -28.11
CA HIS A 206 4.56 -9.63 -26.82
C HIS A 206 3.53 -9.75 -25.68
N PRO A 207 3.30 -10.94 -25.10
CA PRO A 207 2.31 -11.09 -24.04
C PRO A 207 2.75 -10.34 -22.78
N LEU A 208 1.78 -9.80 -22.05
CA LEU A 208 1.97 -9.05 -20.82
C LEU A 208 1.37 -9.81 -19.63
N LEU A 209 1.93 -9.57 -18.45
CA LEU A 209 1.27 -9.84 -17.19
C LEU A 209 0.45 -8.61 -16.81
N LEU A 210 -0.87 -8.78 -16.74
CA LEU A 210 -1.77 -7.78 -16.18
C LEU A 210 -1.95 -8.06 -14.70
N VAL A 211 -1.59 -7.08 -13.87
CA VAL A 211 -1.76 -7.15 -12.41
C VAL A 211 -2.81 -6.13 -11.99
N THR A 212 -3.96 -6.61 -11.56
CA THR A 212 -5.00 -5.77 -10.97
C THR A 212 -4.87 -5.83 -9.45
N ARG A 213 -4.58 -4.66 -8.84
CA ARG A 213 -4.37 -4.53 -7.40
C ARG A 213 -5.43 -3.64 -6.78
N THR A 214 -6.05 -4.12 -5.71
CA THR A 214 -6.89 -3.31 -4.82
C THR A 214 -6.18 -3.16 -3.48
N SER A 215 -5.97 -1.91 -3.06
CA SER A 215 -5.27 -1.56 -1.81
C SER A 215 -6.27 -1.04 -0.78
N PHE A 216 -6.07 -1.44 0.48
CA PHE A 216 -6.93 -1.12 1.61
C PHE A 216 -6.12 -0.44 2.73
N ASP A 217 -6.74 0.51 3.41
CA ASP A 217 -6.23 1.20 4.60
C ASP A 217 -6.93 0.73 5.87
#